data_348b6c97fc6717c3b348a9c217e84d66
#
_entry.id   348b6c97fc6717c3b348a9c217e84d66
#
_cell.length_a   1.000
_cell.length_b   1.000
_cell.length_c   1.000
_cell.angle_alpha   90.00
_cell.angle_beta   90.00
_cell.angle_gamma   90.00
#
_symmetry.space_group_name_H-M   'P 1'
#
loop_
_entity.id
_entity.type
_entity.pdbx_description
1 polymer ?
#
loop_
_entity_poly.entity_id
_entity_poly.type
_entity_poly.pdbx_seq_one_letter_code
_entity_poly.pdbx_strand_id
1 'polypeptide(L)'
;MSDRDNLAALAYGPTRRQLIAGVAIAFGGLALGSPEARAEAEDGISRTAESIHQEALIKASRKRVYDALTDTKQFDKVIQLSGVMKSMPPRGTPSEISREVGGAFTLFGGYITGRHVELVPNQRIVQAWRTGGWDPGVYSIVKFELVEQGSGTKIAFDQAGFPKGAAEDLAAGWKAHYWEPLQKLLT
;
A
#
# COMPACT_ATOMS: atom_id res chain seq x y z
N MET A 1 -17.88 -17.82 64.06
CA MET A 1 -16.77 -16.95 64.40
C MET A 1 -15.74 -17.22 63.35
N SER A 2 -15.91 -16.68 62.35
CA SER A 2 -15.75 -15.45 61.63
C SER A 2 -14.29 -15.37 61.11
N ASP A 3 -14.08 -15.96 59.93
CA ASP A 3 -12.94 -15.72 59.07
C ASP A 3 -13.39 -14.86 57.91
N ARG A 4 -13.17 -13.58 58.04
CA ARG A 4 -13.26 -12.58 56.99
C ARG A 4 -12.10 -11.63 57.17
N ASP A 5 -10.99 -11.87 56.52
CA ASP A 5 -9.99 -10.86 56.19
C ASP A 5 -8.79 -11.55 55.53
N ASN A 6 -8.91 -11.77 54.24
CA ASN A 6 -7.72 -11.95 53.41
C ASN A 6 -8.05 -11.90 51.92
N LEU A 7 -8.52 -10.75 51.44
CA LEU A 7 -8.73 -10.49 50.00
C LEU A 7 -8.36 -9.04 49.70
N ALA A 8 -7.09 -8.67 49.88
CA ALA A 8 -6.59 -7.39 49.38
C ALA A 8 -5.06 -7.41 49.20
N ALA A 9 -4.55 -8.27 48.32
CA ALA A 9 -3.13 -8.19 47.94
C ALA A 9 -2.88 -8.82 46.56
N LEU A 10 -3.66 -8.43 45.56
CA LEU A 10 -3.36 -8.80 44.16
C LEU A 10 -3.79 -7.67 43.22
N ALA A 11 -3.06 -6.58 43.22
CA ALA A 11 -3.09 -5.63 42.12
C ALA A 11 -2.00 -4.56 42.28
N TYR A 12 -0.79 -4.85 41.90
CA TYR A 12 0.10 -3.83 41.34
C TYR A 12 1.32 -4.53 40.74
N GLY A 13 1.20 -4.93 39.46
CA GLY A 13 2.35 -5.28 38.65
C GLY A 13 3.07 -3.99 38.21
N PRO A 14 4.40 -3.98 38.12
CA PRO A 14 5.16 -2.79 37.76
C PRO A 14 4.86 -2.35 36.37
N THR A 15 4.49 -1.09 36.20
CA THR A 15 4.28 -0.45 34.90
C THR A 15 5.58 -0.39 34.10
N ARG A 16 5.48 -0.55 32.77
CA ARG A 16 6.59 -0.58 31.79
C ARG A 16 7.57 0.62 31.83
N ARG A 17 7.35 1.60 32.70
CA ARG A 17 8.19 2.80 32.85
C ARG A 17 9.32 2.67 33.87
N GLN A 18 9.40 1.61 34.64
CA GLN A 18 10.39 1.46 35.72
C GLN A 18 11.56 0.53 35.39
N LEU A 19 11.67 0.02 34.16
CA LEU A 19 12.76 -0.86 33.73
C LEU A 19 13.88 -0.16 32.94
N ILE A 20 13.94 1.16 32.95
CA ILE A 20 15.01 1.92 32.27
C ILE A 20 15.94 2.66 33.28
N ALA A 21 16.18 2.08 34.43
CA ALA A 21 17.18 2.61 35.33
C ALA A 21 17.97 1.47 35.97
N GLY A 22 19.11 1.17 35.43
CA GLY A 22 20.12 0.38 36.09
C GLY A 22 20.63 -0.85 35.39
N VAL A 23 21.54 -0.71 34.42
CA VAL A 23 22.76 -1.52 34.30
C VAL A 23 23.78 -0.70 33.52
N ALA A 24 24.55 0.09 34.24
CA ALA A 24 25.85 0.51 33.77
C ALA A 24 26.84 -0.49 34.39
N ILE A 25 27.31 -1.45 33.61
CA ILE A 25 28.52 -2.21 33.90
C ILE A 25 29.36 -2.21 32.63
N ALA A 26 30.48 -1.51 32.76
CA ALA A 26 31.55 -1.51 31.81
C ALA A 26 32.17 -2.91 31.68
N PHE A 27 32.23 -3.44 30.48
CA PHE A 27 33.29 -4.37 30.07
C PHE A 27 33.78 -3.97 28.69
N GLY A 28 35.03 -3.54 28.70
CA GLY A 28 35.76 -3.28 27.49
C GLY A 28 35.93 -4.55 26.67
N GLY A 29 35.57 -4.44 25.43
CA GLY A 29 35.84 -5.39 24.38
C GLY A 29 35.86 -4.60 23.07
N LEU A 30 37.06 -4.27 22.59
CA LEU A 30 37.32 -3.70 21.26
C LEU A 30 36.84 -4.72 20.21
N ALA A 31 35.60 -4.58 19.73
CA ALA A 31 35.25 -5.07 18.43
C ALA A 31 35.28 -3.88 17.48
N LEU A 32 36.36 -3.82 16.68
CA LEU A 32 36.45 -2.94 15.51
C LEU A 32 35.41 -3.44 14.48
N GLY A 33 34.16 -3.12 14.69
CA GLY A 33 33.12 -3.24 13.68
C GLY A 33 33.34 -2.14 12.65
N SER A 34 33.40 -2.50 11.40
CA SER A 34 33.57 -1.59 10.26
C SER A 34 32.56 -0.44 10.34
N PRO A 35 33.00 0.81 10.09
CA PRO A 35 32.11 1.98 10.14
C PRO A 35 30.90 1.90 9.18
N GLU A 36 30.99 1.06 8.14
CA GLU A 36 29.90 0.82 7.18
C GLU A 36 28.69 0.09 7.80
N ALA A 37 28.92 -0.89 8.69
CA ALA A 37 27.82 -1.61 9.36
C ALA A 37 27.06 -0.76 10.38
N ARG A 38 27.63 0.34 10.83
CA ARG A 38 27.01 1.24 11.81
C ARG A 38 26.17 2.33 11.14
N ALA A 39 26.53 2.72 9.91
CA ALA A 39 25.78 3.71 9.14
C ALA A 39 24.41 3.18 8.64
N GLU A 40 24.31 1.87 8.35
CA GLU A 40 23.03 1.27 7.93
C GLU A 40 22.00 1.13 9.07
N ALA A 41 22.45 1.11 10.32
CA ALA A 41 21.55 0.99 11.49
C ALA A 41 21.00 2.33 12.00
N GLU A 42 21.59 3.46 11.61
CA GLU A 42 21.18 4.78 12.12
C GLU A 42 20.06 5.46 11.31
N ASP A 43 19.90 5.16 10.02
CA ASP A 43 18.97 5.90 9.18
C ASP A 43 17.53 5.29 9.09
N GLY A 44 17.33 4.01 9.40
CA GLY A 44 16.00 3.34 9.35
C GLY A 44 15.24 3.49 8.01
N ILE A 45 15.86 4.15 7.02
CA ILE A 45 15.29 4.45 5.71
C ILE A 45 15.85 3.48 4.68
N SER A 46 14.97 2.73 4.03
CA SER A 46 15.38 1.86 2.92
C SER A 46 15.87 2.72 1.75
N ARG A 47 17.15 2.62 1.41
CA ARG A 47 17.75 3.27 0.23
C ARG A 47 17.60 2.44 -1.05
N THR A 48 16.96 1.27 -0.97
CA THR A 48 16.73 0.37 -2.10
C THR A 48 15.34 0.49 -2.70
N ALA A 49 14.45 1.25 -2.06
CA ALA A 49 13.10 1.51 -2.56
C ALA A 49 13.15 2.49 -3.75
N GLU A 50 12.37 2.19 -4.78
CA GLU A 50 12.21 3.03 -5.96
C GLU A 50 10.85 3.74 -5.95
N SER A 51 10.71 4.76 -6.81
CA SER A 51 9.45 5.46 -7.01
C SER A 51 9.22 5.75 -8.49
N ILE A 52 7.95 5.80 -8.88
CA ILE A 52 7.51 6.24 -10.21
C ILE A 52 6.45 7.31 -10.06
N HIS A 53 6.41 8.24 -11.03
CA HIS A 53 5.37 9.25 -11.18
C HIS A 53 4.82 9.17 -12.60
N GLN A 54 3.49 9.22 -12.73
CA GLN A 54 2.80 9.24 -14.02
C GLN A 54 1.62 10.21 -13.99
N GLU A 55 1.30 10.79 -15.13
CA GLU A 55 0.08 11.58 -15.30
C GLU A 55 -0.78 10.97 -16.41
N ALA A 56 -2.08 10.83 -16.18
CA ALA A 56 -3.03 10.36 -17.16
C ALA A 56 -4.23 11.31 -17.24
N LEU A 57 -4.57 11.74 -18.46
CA LEU A 57 -5.74 12.56 -18.72
C LEU A 57 -6.92 11.68 -19.12
N ILE A 58 -8.01 11.74 -18.39
CA ILE A 58 -9.24 11.00 -18.62
C ILE A 58 -10.36 11.97 -18.97
N LYS A 59 -11.06 11.74 -20.07
CA LYS A 59 -12.18 12.59 -20.52
C LYS A 59 -13.47 12.31 -19.77
N ALA A 60 -13.42 12.33 -18.45
CA ALA A 60 -14.56 12.11 -17.58
C ALA A 60 -14.41 12.89 -16.27
N SER A 61 -15.52 13.09 -15.55
CA SER A 61 -15.52 13.77 -14.26
C SER A 61 -14.74 12.97 -13.21
N ARG A 62 -14.20 13.65 -12.20
CA ARG A 62 -13.51 13.06 -11.05
C ARG A 62 -14.34 11.95 -10.39
N LYS A 63 -15.66 12.13 -10.31
CA LYS A 63 -16.55 11.12 -9.75
C LYS A 63 -16.53 9.82 -10.58
N ARG A 64 -16.62 9.91 -11.90
CA ARG A 64 -16.59 8.72 -12.77
C ARG A 64 -15.25 8.01 -12.70
N VAL A 65 -14.14 8.77 -12.64
CA VAL A 65 -12.79 8.19 -12.49
C VAL A 65 -12.63 7.53 -11.11
N TYR A 66 -13.08 8.19 -10.04
CA TYR A 66 -13.04 7.64 -8.70
C TYR A 66 -13.83 6.35 -8.59
N ASP A 67 -15.06 6.34 -9.11
CA ASP A 67 -15.91 5.14 -9.10
C ASP A 67 -15.28 4.01 -9.95
N ALA A 68 -14.66 4.32 -11.08
CA ALA A 68 -13.98 3.31 -11.90
C ALA A 68 -12.79 2.67 -11.19
N LEU A 69 -12.15 3.36 -10.25
CA LEU A 69 -11.01 2.85 -9.48
C LEU A 69 -11.41 2.20 -8.14
N THR A 70 -12.62 2.48 -7.62
CA THR A 70 -13.01 2.05 -6.26
C THR A 70 -14.26 1.16 -6.22
N ASP A 71 -15.00 1.03 -7.31
CA ASP A 71 -16.17 0.14 -7.40
C ASP A 71 -15.81 -1.13 -8.16
N THR A 72 -16.05 -2.28 -7.57
CA THR A 72 -15.74 -3.60 -8.14
C THR A 72 -16.29 -3.77 -9.57
N LYS A 73 -17.57 -3.44 -9.79
CA LYS A 73 -18.23 -3.64 -11.10
C LYS A 73 -17.66 -2.70 -12.17
N GLN A 74 -17.28 -1.48 -11.78
CA GLN A 74 -16.66 -0.54 -12.72
C GLN A 74 -15.21 -0.95 -13.03
N PHE A 75 -14.46 -1.38 -12.01
CA PHE A 75 -13.09 -1.83 -12.21
C PHE A 75 -13.01 -3.12 -13.06
N ASP A 76 -13.95 -4.04 -12.93
CA ASP A 76 -14.02 -5.22 -13.78
C ASP A 76 -14.13 -4.86 -15.27
N LYS A 77 -14.82 -3.77 -15.63
CA LYS A 77 -14.84 -3.26 -17.02
C LYS A 77 -13.47 -2.74 -17.45
N VAL A 78 -12.72 -2.10 -16.53
CA VAL A 78 -11.34 -1.68 -16.80
C VAL A 78 -10.47 -2.91 -17.10
N ILE A 79 -10.56 -3.94 -16.27
CA ILE A 79 -9.82 -5.20 -16.47
C ILE A 79 -10.16 -5.84 -17.82
N GLN A 80 -11.43 -5.92 -18.18
CA GLN A 80 -11.86 -6.48 -19.47
C GLN A 80 -11.24 -5.75 -20.68
N LEU A 81 -11.04 -4.44 -20.57
CA LEU A 81 -10.45 -3.62 -21.61
C LEU A 81 -8.91 -3.65 -21.62
N SER A 82 -8.29 -4.10 -20.54
CA SER A 82 -6.82 -4.16 -20.41
C SER A 82 -6.15 -5.24 -21.26
N GLY A 83 -6.91 -6.16 -21.81
CA GLY A 83 -6.37 -7.28 -22.58
C GLY A 83 -5.70 -8.39 -21.74
N VAL A 84 -5.44 -8.16 -20.45
CA VAL A 84 -4.82 -9.16 -19.55
C VAL A 84 -5.65 -10.43 -19.48
N MET A 85 -6.97 -10.31 -19.49
CA MET A 85 -7.89 -11.46 -19.44
C MET A 85 -7.79 -12.37 -20.67
N LYS A 86 -7.19 -11.91 -21.77
CA LYS A 86 -6.96 -12.74 -22.97
C LYS A 86 -5.72 -13.65 -22.83
N SER A 87 -4.77 -13.23 -21.99
CA SER A 87 -3.50 -13.93 -21.75
C SER A 87 -3.46 -14.69 -20.42
N MET A 88 -4.36 -14.39 -19.49
CA MET A 88 -4.49 -15.14 -18.25
C MET A 88 -5.59 -16.19 -18.36
N PRO A 89 -5.33 -17.45 -17.97
CA PRO A 89 -6.40 -18.44 -17.92
C PRO A 89 -7.51 -17.97 -16.94
N PRO A 90 -8.77 -18.39 -17.11
CA PRO A 90 -9.90 -17.99 -16.26
C PRO A 90 -9.82 -18.64 -14.87
N ARG A 91 -8.66 -18.60 -14.24
CA ARG A 91 -8.35 -19.11 -12.92
C ARG A 91 -8.02 -17.95 -12.00
N GLY A 92 -9.02 -17.19 -11.62
CA GLY A 92 -8.74 -16.11 -10.71
C GLY A 92 -9.89 -15.88 -9.76
N THR A 93 -9.56 -15.45 -8.57
CA THR A 93 -10.52 -14.87 -7.64
C THR A 93 -11.19 -13.68 -8.32
N PRO A 94 -12.51 -13.54 -8.29
CA PRO A 94 -13.17 -12.33 -8.78
C PRO A 94 -12.55 -11.08 -8.15
N SER A 95 -12.59 -9.95 -8.86
CA SER A 95 -12.20 -8.69 -8.26
C SER A 95 -13.12 -8.37 -7.08
N GLU A 96 -12.53 -7.90 -6.01
CA GLU A 96 -13.24 -7.42 -4.84
C GLU A 96 -12.59 -6.10 -4.39
N ILE A 97 -13.39 -5.08 -4.17
CA ILE A 97 -12.91 -3.78 -3.69
C ILE A 97 -13.84 -3.33 -2.57
N SER A 98 -13.32 -3.27 -1.35
CA SER A 98 -14.00 -2.58 -0.26
C SER A 98 -13.90 -1.07 -0.46
N ARG A 99 -14.99 -0.33 -0.31
CA ARG A 99 -15.00 1.14 -0.41
C ARG A 99 -14.80 1.84 0.94
N GLU A 100 -14.14 1.19 1.86
CA GLU A 100 -13.86 1.69 3.20
C GLU A 100 -12.35 1.88 3.42
N VAL A 101 -11.97 2.88 4.22
CA VAL A 101 -10.59 3.03 4.70
C VAL A 101 -10.20 1.81 5.53
N GLY A 102 -9.03 1.24 5.27
CA GLY A 102 -8.59 -0.04 5.85
C GLY A 102 -9.14 -1.27 5.12
N GLY A 103 -10.15 -1.10 4.26
CA GLY A 103 -10.75 -2.18 3.49
C GLY A 103 -9.80 -2.79 2.46
N ALA A 104 -9.90 -4.10 2.27
CA ALA A 104 -9.08 -4.84 1.32
C ALA A 104 -9.57 -4.70 -0.12
N PHE A 105 -8.65 -4.90 -1.06
CA PHE A 105 -8.98 -5.14 -2.46
C PHE A 105 -8.17 -6.30 -3.04
N THR A 106 -8.77 -6.97 -4.01
CA THR A 106 -8.19 -8.07 -4.80
C THR A 106 -8.54 -7.83 -6.26
N LEU A 107 -7.55 -7.76 -7.13
CA LEU A 107 -7.70 -7.41 -8.55
C LEU A 107 -6.93 -8.40 -9.44
N PHE A 108 -7.28 -8.45 -10.73
CA PHE A 108 -6.59 -9.27 -11.74
C PHE A 108 -6.43 -10.74 -11.30
N GLY A 109 -7.53 -11.36 -10.85
CA GLY A 109 -7.50 -12.77 -10.46
C GLY A 109 -6.71 -13.05 -9.18
N GLY A 110 -6.52 -12.08 -8.31
CA GLY A 110 -5.70 -12.19 -7.09
C GLY A 110 -4.23 -11.84 -7.28
N TYR A 111 -3.82 -11.47 -8.50
CA TYR A 111 -2.43 -11.06 -8.75
C TYR A 111 -2.07 -9.74 -8.07
N ILE A 112 -3.01 -8.80 -8.01
CA ILE A 112 -2.86 -7.54 -7.28
C ILE A 112 -3.73 -7.60 -6.02
N THR A 113 -3.14 -7.29 -4.88
CA THR A 113 -3.84 -7.22 -3.60
C THR A 113 -3.39 -6.01 -2.79
N GLY A 114 -4.24 -5.57 -1.86
CA GLY A 114 -3.88 -4.46 -1.00
C GLY A 114 -5.00 -4.00 -0.06
N ARG A 115 -4.79 -2.80 0.51
CA ARG A 115 -5.77 -2.13 1.37
C ARG A 115 -5.81 -0.64 1.08
N HIS A 116 -6.98 -0.04 1.20
CA HIS A 116 -7.10 1.41 1.18
C HIS A 116 -6.55 2.03 2.46
N VAL A 117 -5.56 2.90 2.31
CA VAL A 117 -4.99 3.68 3.42
C VAL A 117 -5.79 4.97 3.62
N GLU A 118 -6.20 5.57 2.50
CA GLU A 118 -7.03 6.77 2.50
C GLU A 118 -7.98 6.76 1.31
N LEU A 119 -9.21 7.21 1.53
CA LEU A 119 -10.22 7.45 0.50
C LEU A 119 -10.84 8.83 0.73
N VAL A 120 -10.51 9.79 -0.13
CA VAL A 120 -11.18 11.09 -0.20
C VAL A 120 -12.06 11.09 -1.45
N PRO A 121 -13.39 11.00 -1.32
CA PRO A 121 -14.29 10.83 -2.45
C PRO A 121 -14.06 11.83 -3.57
N ASN A 122 -13.88 11.32 -4.78
CA ASN A 122 -13.64 12.08 -6.01
C ASN A 122 -12.37 12.95 -6.03
N GLN A 123 -11.45 12.77 -5.06
CA GLN A 123 -10.24 13.58 -4.93
C GLN A 123 -8.97 12.75 -4.83
N ARG A 124 -8.92 11.77 -3.89
CA ARG A 124 -7.69 11.03 -3.63
C ARG A 124 -7.96 9.60 -3.20
N ILE A 125 -7.10 8.71 -3.65
CA ILE A 125 -7.06 7.32 -3.22
C ILE A 125 -5.60 7.01 -2.85
N VAL A 126 -5.37 6.49 -1.63
CA VAL A 126 -4.06 5.97 -1.21
C VAL A 126 -4.20 4.51 -0.83
N GLN A 127 -3.29 3.68 -1.31
CA GLN A 127 -3.33 2.23 -1.12
C GLN A 127 -1.98 1.68 -0.66
N ALA A 128 -1.99 0.75 0.29
CA ALA A 128 -0.94 -0.22 0.43
C ALA A 128 -1.19 -1.32 -0.61
N TRP A 129 -0.27 -1.48 -1.57
CA TRP A 129 -0.47 -2.22 -2.81
C TRP A 129 0.69 -3.20 -3.06
N ARG A 130 0.41 -4.40 -3.54
CA ARG A 130 1.42 -5.38 -3.92
C ARG A 130 0.99 -6.23 -5.09
N THR A 131 1.98 -6.77 -5.81
CA THR A 131 1.78 -7.84 -6.80
C THR A 131 2.10 -9.21 -6.19
N GLY A 132 1.53 -10.28 -6.76
CA GLY A 132 1.76 -11.65 -6.34
C GLY A 132 3.20 -12.15 -6.53
N GLY A 133 4.00 -11.46 -7.34
CA GLY A 133 5.41 -11.80 -7.54
C GLY A 133 6.38 -11.26 -6.50
N TRP A 134 5.91 -10.45 -5.54
CA TRP A 134 6.76 -9.92 -4.48
C TRP A 134 6.81 -10.83 -3.26
N ASP A 135 7.90 -10.76 -2.50
CA ASP A 135 8.04 -11.49 -1.25
C ASP A 135 6.89 -11.18 -0.27
N PRO A 136 6.49 -12.14 0.59
CA PRO A 136 5.46 -11.92 1.59
C PRO A 136 5.77 -10.70 2.47
N GLY A 137 4.76 -9.84 2.66
CA GLY A 137 4.91 -8.63 3.48
C GLY A 137 5.50 -7.41 2.76
N VAL A 138 5.96 -7.54 1.53
CA VAL A 138 6.42 -6.39 0.72
C VAL A 138 5.21 -5.68 0.12
N TYR A 139 5.10 -4.39 0.40
CA TYR A 139 4.07 -3.48 -0.11
C TYR A 139 4.71 -2.19 -0.59
N SER A 140 4.11 -1.60 -1.61
CA SER A 140 4.35 -0.20 -2.00
C SER A 140 3.17 0.67 -1.58
N ILE A 141 3.39 1.97 -1.54
CA ILE A 141 2.32 2.96 -1.40
C ILE A 141 2.01 3.53 -2.77
N VAL A 142 0.75 3.42 -3.14
CA VAL A 142 0.18 3.97 -4.38
C VAL A 142 -0.73 5.13 -4.02
N LYS A 143 -0.60 6.25 -4.74
CA LYS A 143 -1.44 7.43 -4.56
C LYS A 143 -1.99 7.88 -5.92
N PHE A 144 -3.29 8.11 -5.96
CA PHE A 144 -3.99 8.75 -7.08
C PHE A 144 -4.55 10.09 -6.59
N GLU A 145 -4.11 11.18 -7.17
CA GLU A 145 -4.72 12.51 -7.02
C GLU A 145 -5.56 12.79 -8.26
N LEU A 146 -6.84 13.11 -8.06
CA LEU A 146 -7.79 13.38 -9.12
C LEU A 146 -8.01 14.89 -9.24
N VAL A 147 -7.38 15.52 -10.22
CA VAL A 147 -7.42 16.96 -10.43
C VAL A 147 -8.31 17.28 -11.63
N GLU A 148 -9.25 18.20 -11.45
CA GLU A 148 -10.10 18.66 -12.54
C GLU A 148 -9.27 19.41 -13.57
N GLN A 149 -9.42 19.05 -14.85
CA GLN A 149 -8.67 19.66 -15.95
C GLN A 149 -9.59 19.81 -17.18
N GLY A 150 -10.05 21.04 -17.42
CA GLY A 150 -11.04 21.30 -18.45
C GLY A 150 -12.34 20.53 -18.20
N SER A 151 -12.81 19.77 -19.17
CA SER A 151 -13.98 18.88 -19.05
C SER A 151 -13.62 17.47 -18.56
N GLY A 152 -12.36 17.22 -18.20
CA GLY A 152 -11.85 15.92 -17.80
C GLY A 152 -11.19 15.92 -16.44
N THR A 153 -10.49 14.84 -16.16
CA THR A 153 -9.73 14.61 -14.93
C THR A 153 -8.30 14.23 -15.27
N LYS A 154 -7.35 14.94 -14.71
CA LYS A 154 -5.96 14.51 -14.65
C LYS A 154 -5.78 13.65 -13.41
N ILE A 155 -5.29 12.43 -13.59
CA ILE A 155 -4.79 11.58 -12.53
C ILE A 155 -3.30 11.89 -12.38
N ALA A 156 -2.88 12.45 -11.24
CA ALA A 156 -1.48 12.48 -10.84
C ALA A 156 -1.23 11.25 -9.96
N PHE A 157 -0.39 10.37 -10.45
CA PHE A 157 -0.15 9.06 -9.86
C PHE A 157 1.28 8.95 -9.35
N ASP A 158 1.42 8.50 -8.11
CA ASP A 158 2.70 8.20 -7.50
C ASP A 158 2.68 6.77 -6.93
N GLN A 159 3.76 6.02 -7.11
CA GLN A 159 4.00 4.77 -6.42
C GLN A 159 5.43 4.73 -5.88
N ALA A 160 5.60 4.38 -4.60
CA ALA A 160 6.90 4.32 -3.95
C ALA A 160 7.00 3.11 -3.01
N GLY A 161 8.23 2.66 -2.75
CA GLY A 161 8.52 1.57 -1.80
C GLY A 161 8.40 0.17 -2.41
N PHE A 162 8.38 0.03 -3.72
CA PHE A 162 8.46 -1.26 -4.39
C PHE A 162 9.91 -1.75 -4.52
N PRO A 163 10.14 -3.06 -4.77
CA PRO A 163 11.48 -3.63 -4.91
C PRO A 163 12.28 -2.97 -6.04
N LYS A 164 13.59 -2.80 -5.81
CA LYS A 164 14.52 -2.23 -6.78
C LYS A 164 14.52 -3.01 -8.10
N GLY A 165 14.53 -2.29 -9.21
CA GLY A 165 14.50 -2.85 -10.56
C GLY A 165 13.10 -3.07 -11.12
N ALA A 166 12.03 -2.87 -10.32
CA ALA A 166 10.65 -3.08 -10.78
C ALA A 166 10.01 -1.83 -11.43
N ALA A 167 10.68 -0.68 -11.43
CA ALA A 167 10.09 0.60 -11.84
C ALA A 167 9.56 0.59 -13.27
N GLU A 168 10.34 0.08 -14.22
CA GLU A 168 10.00 0.08 -15.65
C GLU A 168 8.79 -0.83 -15.92
N ASP A 169 8.79 -2.05 -15.41
CA ASP A 169 7.69 -3.00 -15.55
C ASP A 169 6.40 -2.49 -14.91
N LEU A 170 6.50 -1.91 -13.72
CA LEU A 170 5.36 -1.31 -13.03
C LEU A 170 4.81 -0.13 -13.82
N ALA A 171 5.65 0.76 -14.31
CA ALA A 171 5.23 1.92 -15.10
C ALA A 171 4.53 1.49 -16.39
N ALA A 172 5.06 0.48 -17.09
CA ALA A 172 4.43 -0.11 -18.27
C ALA A 172 3.10 -0.79 -17.92
N GLY A 173 3.05 -1.52 -16.79
CA GLY A 173 1.85 -2.17 -16.29
C GLY A 173 0.73 -1.19 -15.95
N TRP A 174 1.02 -0.08 -15.29
CA TRP A 174 0.05 0.98 -15.03
C TRP A 174 -0.54 1.56 -16.28
N LYS A 175 0.32 1.85 -17.29
CA LYS A 175 -0.14 2.36 -18.58
C LYS A 175 -1.07 1.38 -19.28
N ALA A 176 -0.64 0.14 -19.44
CA ALA A 176 -1.35 -0.87 -20.24
C ALA A 176 -2.64 -1.38 -19.57
N HIS A 177 -2.66 -1.46 -18.22
CA HIS A 177 -3.75 -2.12 -17.49
C HIS A 177 -4.67 -1.16 -16.73
N TYR A 178 -4.27 0.11 -16.58
CA TYR A 178 -5.10 1.13 -15.91
C TYR A 178 -5.38 2.32 -16.83
N TRP A 179 -4.37 3.05 -17.32
CA TRP A 179 -4.60 4.31 -18.02
C TRP A 179 -5.30 4.12 -19.35
N GLU A 180 -4.79 3.27 -20.21
CA GLU A 180 -5.41 3.01 -21.52
C GLU A 180 -6.82 2.41 -21.41
N PRO A 181 -7.09 1.41 -20.54
CA PRO A 181 -8.44 0.92 -20.29
C PRO A 181 -9.39 1.97 -19.72
N LEU A 182 -8.94 2.79 -18.76
CA LEU A 182 -9.75 3.88 -18.19
C LEU A 182 -10.13 4.91 -19.27
N GLN A 183 -9.17 5.29 -20.11
CA GLN A 183 -9.42 6.19 -21.23
C GLN A 183 -10.46 5.61 -22.20
N LYS A 184 -10.40 4.31 -22.51
CA LYS A 184 -11.37 3.63 -23.39
C LYS A 184 -12.75 3.51 -22.74
N LEU A 185 -12.82 3.25 -21.45
CA LEU A 185 -14.09 3.07 -20.72
C LEU A 185 -14.83 4.38 -20.50
N LEU A 186 -14.11 5.46 -20.29
CA LEU A 186 -14.65 6.72 -19.78
C LEU A 186 -14.71 7.85 -20.82
N THR A 187 -14.40 7.52 -22.09
CA THR A 187 -14.56 8.45 -23.24
C THR A 187 -16.00 8.76 -23.52
#